data_f4f0f69f3e3c8899854ffb0d3296748d
#
_entry.id   f4f0f69f3e3c8899854ffb0d3296748d
#
_cell.length_a   1.000
_cell.length_b   1.000
_cell.length_c   1.000
_cell.angle_alpha   90.00
_cell.angle_beta   90.00
_cell.angle_gamma   90.00
#
_symmetry.space_group_name_H-M   'P 1'
#
loop_
_entity.id
_entity.type
_entity.pdbx_description
1 polymer ?
#
loop_
_entity_poly.entity_id
_entity_poly.type
_entity_poly.pdbx_seq_one_letter_code
_entity_poly.pdbx_strand_id
1 'polypeptide(L)'
;MNHDQQIVTRFYMAVDALYALGEIKSFRHFEREIGADHSVFYELRKNERKRTFMHPAWLRHLVVTYSISADWLLVGEGAMFR
;
A
#
# COMPACT_ATOMS: atom_id res chain seq x y z
N MET A 1 16.74 -0.85 6.62
CA MET A 1 15.61 -0.24 5.89
C MET A 1 15.22 1.05 6.59
N ASN A 2 15.08 2.16 5.86
CA ASN A 2 14.69 3.41 6.47
C ASN A 2 13.18 3.47 6.70
N HIS A 3 12.71 4.50 7.41
CA HIS A 3 11.28 4.62 7.77
C HIS A 3 10.39 4.73 6.53
N ASP A 4 10.84 5.46 5.50
CA ASP A 4 10.05 5.61 4.28
C ASP A 4 9.88 4.27 3.56
N GLN A 5 10.94 3.47 3.50
CA GLN A 5 10.85 2.14 2.90
C GLN A 5 9.93 1.22 3.69
N GLN A 6 9.92 1.36 5.02
CA GLN A 6 9.02 0.57 5.86
C GLN A 6 7.56 0.90 5.59
N ILE A 7 7.23 2.18 5.42
CA ILE A 7 5.86 2.61 5.10
C ILE A 7 5.44 2.03 3.74
N VAL A 8 6.30 2.16 2.73
CA VAL A 8 5.99 1.63 1.39
C VAL A 8 5.84 0.11 1.43
N THR A 9 6.69 -0.58 2.19
CA THR A 9 6.60 -2.02 2.34
C THR A 9 5.26 -2.42 2.97
N ARG A 10 4.84 -1.72 4.03
CA ARG A 10 3.54 -2.01 4.66
C ARG A 10 2.38 -1.69 3.72
N PHE A 11 2.50 -0.63 2.90
CA PHE A 11 1.49 -0.34 1.89
C PHE A 11 1.28 -1.54 0.96
N TYR A 12 2.36 -2.11 0.42
CA TYR A 12 2.24 -3.25 -0.48
C TYR A 12 1.80 -4.53 0.24
N MET A 13 2.18 -4.70 1.51
CA MET A 13 1.65 -5.80 2.32
C MET A 13 0.13 -5.71 2.44
N ALA A 14 -0.38 -4.50 2.68
CA ALA A 14 -1.84 -4.29 2.77
C ALA A 14 -2.52 -4.56 1.43
N VAL A 15 -1.95 -4.09 0.33
CA VAL A 15 -2.50 -4.34 -1.01
C VAL A 15 -2.55 -5.83 -1.31
N ASP A 16 -1.48 -6.56 -1.00
CA ASP A 16 -1.43 -8.01 -1.19
C ASP A 16 -2.48 -8.72 -0.34
N ALA A 17 -2.66 -8.28 0.91
CA ALA A 17 -3.68 -8.85 1.80
C ALA A 17 -5.09 -8.60 1.28
N LEU A 18 -5.37 -7.40 0.80
CA LEU A 18 -6.67 -7.06 0.24
C LEU A 18 -6.98 -7.89 -1.00
N TYR A 19 -5.98 -8.11 -1.84
CA TYR A 19 -6.13 -8.97 -3.00
C TYR A 19 -6.44 -10.42 -2.58
N ALA A 20 -5.70 -10.93 -1.61
CA ALA A 20 -5.89 -12.30 -1.11
C ALA A 20 -7.27 -12.48 -0.48
N LEU A 21 -7.81 -11.44 0.16
CA LEU A 21 -9.12 -11.47 0.78
C LEU A 21 -10.26 -11.23 -0.21
N GLY A 22 -9.94 -10.93 -1.47
CA GLY A 22 -10.95 -10.64 -2.49
C GLY A 22 -11.55 -9.25 -2.41
N GLU A 23 -10.96 -8.36 -1.61
CA GLU A 23 -11.46 -6.99 -1.45
C GLU A 23 -11.12 -6.11 -2.67
N ILE A 24 -10.07 -6.44 -3.40
CA ILE A 24 -9.75 -5.80 -4.68
C ILE A 24 -9.70 -6.88 -5.75
N LYS A 25 -10.20 -6.55 -6.94
CA LYS A 25 -10.32 -7.51 -8.05
C LYS A 25 -8.96 -7.86 -8.65
N SER A 26 -8.10 -6.86 -8.78
CA SER A 26 -6.78 -7.01 -9.37
C SER A 26 -5.93 -5.82 -8.96
N PHE A 27 -4.61 -5.96 -9.11
CA PHE A 27 -3.70 -4.84 -8.87
C PHE A 27 -3.94 -3.71 -9.88
N ARG A 28 -4.27 -4.04 -11.14
CA ARG A 28 -4.58 -3.04 -12.17
C ARG A 28 -5.81 -2.22 -11.78
N HIS A 29 -6.83 -2.87 -11.23
CA HIS A 29 -8.03 -2.19 -10.76
C HIS A 29 -7.68 -1.23 -9.62
N PHE A 30 -6.89 -1.69 -8.66
CA PHE A 30 -6.46 -0.87 -7.54
C PHE A 30 -5.61 0.33 -8.00
N GLU A 31 -4.72 0.11 -8.97
CA GLU A 31 -3.91 1.18 -9.54
C GLU A 31 -4.81 2.30 -10.10
N ARG A 32 -5.89 1.94 -10.75
CA ARG A 32 -6.85 2.92 -11.29
C ARG A 32 -7.54 3.69 -10.17
N GLU A 33 -7.88 3.03 -9.08
CA GLU A 33 -8.51 3.67 -7.92
C GLU A 33 -7.64 4.78 -7.35
N ILE A 34 -6.35 4.55 -7.27
CA ILE A 34 -5.41 5.51 -6.66
C ILE A 34 -4.75 6.42 -7.69
N GLY A 35 -5.06 6.25 -8.97
CA GLY A 35 -4.46 7.05 -10.03
C GLY A 35 -2.98 6.77 -10.26
N ALA A 36 -2.54 5.54 -9.97
CA ALA A 36 -1.14 5.18 -10.09
C ALA A 36 -0.78 4.81 -11.53
N ASP A 37 0.41 5.21 -11.95
CA ASP A 37 1.00 4.70 -13.18
C ASP A 37 1.38 3.24 -12.99
N HIS A 38 0.97 2.39 -13.94
CA HIS A 38 1.20 0.95 -13.83
C HIS A 38 2.69 0.60 -13.68
N SER A 39 3.55 1.23 -14.47
CA SER A 39 4.98 0.94 -14.43
C SER A 39 5.59 1.28 -13.08
N VAL A 40 5.21 2.43 -12.53
CA VAL A 40 5.70 2.88 -11.22
C VAL A 40 5.19 1.94 -10.13
N PHE A 41 3.89 1.64 -10.12
CA PHE A 41 3.28 0.77 -9.12
C PHE A 41 3.93 -0.62 -9.14
N TYR A 42 4.05 -1.19 -10.33
CA TYR A 42 4.65 -2.51 -10.51
C TYR A 42 6.10 -2.54 -10.04
N GLU A 43 6.89 -1.53 -10.42
CA GLU A 43 8.30 -1.45 -10.06
C GLU A 43 8.49 -1.35 -8.54
N LEU A 44 7.73 -0.49 -7.88
CA LEU A 44 7.79 -0.35 -6.42
C LEU A 44 7.35 -1.63 -5.71
N ARG A 45 6.37 -2.33 -6.28
CA ARG A 45 5.90 -3.58 -5.71
C ARG A 45 6.96 -4.68 -5.79
N LYS A 46 7.71 -4.73 -6.90
CA LYS A 46 8.69 -5.79 -7.17
C LYS A 46 10.08 -5.50 -6.61
N ASN A 47 10.46 -4.24 -6.51
CA ASN A 47 11.83 -3.87 -6.17
C ASN A 47 11.88 -3.04 -4.89
N GLU A 48 12.26 -3.69 -3.77
CA GLU A 48 12.33 -3.06 -2.47
C GLU A 48 13.30 -1.87 -2.43
N ARG A 49 14.35 -1.91 -3.22
CA ARG A 49 15.36 -0.84 -3.25
C ARG A 49 14.79 0.49 -3.75
N LYS A 50 13.71 0.43 -4.53
CA LYS A 50 13.05 1.62 -5.08
C LYS A 50 11.92 2.15 -4.20
N ARG A 51 11.66 1.51 -3.06
CA ARG A 51 10.58 1.90 -2.15
C ARG A 51 11.00 3.06 -1.26
N THR A 52 11.33 4.21 -1.88
CA THR A 52 11.80 5.38 -1.16
C THR A 52 10.77 6.51 -1.09
N PHE A 53 9.64 6.35 -1.80
CA PHE A 53 8.64 7.40 -1.91
C PHE A 53 7.23 6.81 -1.96
N MET A 54 6.28 7.53 -1.34
CA MET A 54 4.89 7.12 -1.35
C MET A 54 4.02 8.37 -1.37
N HIS A 55 3.01 8.40 -2.26
CA HIS A 55 2.03 9.46 -2.29
C HIS A 55 1.11 9.37 -1.07
N PRO A 56 0.95 10.45 -0.31
CA PRO A 56 0.02 10.43 0.84
C PRO A 56 -1.40 10.04 0.45
N ALA A 57 -1.83 10.39 -0.75
CA ALA A 57 -3.18 10.04 -1.22
C ALA A 57 -3.37 8.53 -1.32
N TRP A 58 -2.34 7.77 -1.65
CA TRP A 58 -2.41 6.31 -1.72
C TRP A 58 -2.58 5.71 -0.32
N LEU A 59 -1.84 6.26 0.65
CA LEU A 59 -1.96 5.84 2.06
C LEU A 59 -3.35 6.15 2.59
N ARG A 60 -3.84 7.36 2.31
CA ARG A 60 -5.17 7.77 2.72
C ARG A 60 -6.25 6.84 2.15
N HIS A 61 -6.11 6.44 0.89
CA HIS A 61 -7.07 5.57 0.25
C HIS A 61 -7.20 4.23 0.98
N LEU A 62 -6.07 3.64 1.38
CA LEU A 62 -6.09 2.40 2.17
C LEU A 62 -6.81 2.59 3.49
N VAL A 63 -6.54 3.68 4.18
CA VAL A 63 -7.12 3.93 5.51
C VAL A 63 -8.62 4.19 5.41
N VAL A 64 -9.02 5.05 4.48
CA VAL A 64 -10.42 5.50 4.36
C VAL A 64 -11.30 4.45 3.69
N THR A 65 -10.83 3.87 2.59
CA THR A 65 -11.65 2.99 1.76
C THR A 65 -11.62 1.53 2.24
N TYR A 66 -10.45 1.06 2.70
CA TYR A 66 -10.27 -0.35 3.03
C TYR A 66 -10.07 -0.62 4.51
N SER A 67 -10.24 0.39 5.36
CA SER A 67 -10.15 0.23 6.82
C SER A 67 -8.79 -0.28 7.30
N ILE A 68 -7.73 0.07 6.59
CA ILE A 68 -6.37 -0.23 7.06
C ILE A 68 -6.06 0.72 8.22
N SER A 69 -5.44 0.20 9.28
CA SER A 69 -5.06 1.02 10.43
C SER A 69 -3.95 1.99 10.06
N ALA A 70 -4.16 3.29 10.33
CA ALA A 70 -3.13 4.30 10.11
C ALA A 70 -1.91 4.05 11.00
N ASP A 71 -2.13 3.64 12.25
CA ASP A 71 -1.03 3.34 13.17
C ASP A 71 -0.16 2.20 12.64
N TRP A 72 -0.79 1.13 12.18
CA TRP A 72 -0.04 0.03 11.59
C TRP A 72 0.70 0.47 10.34
N LEU A 73 0.03 1.21 9.46
CA LEU A 73 0.60 1.60 8.17
C LEU A 73 1.81 2.54 8.35
N LEU A 74 1.69 3.52 9.22
CA LEU A 74 2.70 4.57 9.37
C LEU A 74 3.79 4.21 10.36
N VAL A 75 3.46 3.55 11.47
CA VAL A 75 4.44 3.26 12.53
C VAL A 75 4.61 1.78 12.82
N GLY A 76 3.80 0.92 12.22
CA GLY A 76 3.94 -0.53 12.39
C GLY A 76 3.38 -1.06 13.68
N GLU A 77 2.50 -0.33 14.34
CA GLU A 77 1.92 -0.74 15.62
C GLU A 77 0.49 -1.24 15.45
N GLY A 78 0.17 -2.30 16.18
CA GLY A 78 -1.17 -2.87 16.19
C GLY A 78 -1.46 -3.75 14.98
N ALA A 79 -2.74 -4.04 14.76
CA ALA A 79 -3.19 -4.89 13.67
C ALA A 79 -3.30 -4.09 12.36
N MET A 80 -3.12 -4.77 11.23
CA MET A 80 -3.25 -4.16 9.90
C MET A 80 -4.64 -3.56 9.67
N PHE A 81 -5.69 -4.26 10.06
CA PHE A 81 -7.07 -3.79 9.88
C PHE A 81 -7.61 -3.19 11.15
N ARG A 82 -8.42 -2.13 10.98
CA ARG A 82 -9.14 -1.50 12.09
C ARG A 82 -10.26 -2.38 12.59
#